data_eb2d70532e8bd2a9959949413afa148d
#
_entry.id   eb2d70532e8bd2a9959949413afa148d
#
_cell.length_a   1.000
_cell.length_b   1.000
_cell.length_c   1.000
_cell.angle_alpha   90.00
_cell.angle_beta   90.00
_cell.angle_gamma   90.00
#
_symmetry.space_group_name_H-M   'P 1'
#
loop_
_entity.id
_entity.type
_entity.pdbx_description
1 polymer ?
#
loop_
_entity_poly.entity_id
_entity_poly.type
_entity_poly.pdbx_seq_one_letter_code
_entity_poly.pdbx_strand_id
1 'polypeptide(L)'
;MSNSKLVSYTGLSPNHSGKRTYAIDRITPHAVVGQLCVESICNCFKDRSRQASCNYCIGSDGRIGLCVDEQNRSWCSSSRDNDQRAVTIECASDLTEPYAMKPEVYSALIDLCADICRRNGKRKLVWIADREKALSYEVKPDEMLLTVHRWFAKKSCPGNWLIERLGSLADEVNGKLGV
;
A
#
# COMPACT_ATOMS: atom_id res chain seq x y z
N MET A 1 17.21 -5.09 -3.04
CA MET A 1 16.07 -4.18 -2.82
C MET A 1 16.02 -3.88 -1.34
N SER A 2 16.05 -2.62 -0.95
CA SER A 2 16.07 -2.17 0.46
C SER A 2 14.70 -1.64 0.85
N ASN A 3 14.36 -1.71 2.15
CA ASN A 3 13.17 -1.05 2.69
C ASN A 3 13.29 0.47 2.60
N SER A 4 12.16 1.17 2.70
CA SER A 4 12.11 2.63 2.72
C SER A 4 12.88 3.21 3.91
N LYS A 5 13.63 4.29 3.66
CA LYS A 5 14.29 5.07 4.71
C LYS A 5 13.32 5.97 5.49
N LEU A 6 12.08 6.11 5.02
CA LEU A 6 11.01 6.85 5.71
C LEU A 6 10.42 6.07 6.90
N VAL A 7 10.80 4.80 7.06
CA VAL A 7 10.35 3.97 8.19
C VAL A 7 10.90 4.52 9.51
N SER A 8 9.99 4.81 10.43
CA SER A 8 10.30 5.26 11.80
C SER A 8 10.06 4.19 12.86
N TYR A 9 9.37 3.09 12.50
CA TYR A 9 9.09 1.96 13.39
C TYR A 9 9.15 0.64 12.63
N THR A 10 9.71 -0.39 13.24
CA THR A 10 9.75 -1.75 12.67
C THR A 10 9.11 -2.74 13.64
N GLY A 11 8.03 -3.38 13.18
CA GLY A 11 7.32 -4.41 13.92
C GLY A 11 6.99 -5.58 13.00
N LEU A 12 8.01 -6.42 12.71
CA LEU A 12 7.88 -7.47 11.72
C LEU A 12 6.82 -8.52 12.06
N SER A 13 6.04 -8.86 11.05
CA SER A 13 5.00 -9.89 11.07
C SER A 13 5.58 -11.22 10.57
N PRO A 14 5.22 -12.37 11.17
CA PRO A 14 5.54 -13.68 10.62
C PRO A 14 4.61 -14.11 9.47
N ASN A 15 3.57 -13.31 9.17
CA ASN A 15 2.55 -13.62 8.16
C ASN A 15 2.99 -13.15 6.77
N HIS A 16 3.91 -13.87 6.16
CA HIS A 16 4.40 -13.59 4.80
C HIS A 16 4.87 -14.88 4.12
N SER A 17 4.98 -14.86 2.80
CA SER A 17 5.37 -16.03 2.01
C SER A 17 6.86 -16.07 1.62
N GLY A 18 7.70 -15.27 2.30
CA GLY A 18 9.10 -15.12 1.89
C GLY A 18 9.24 -14.30 0.61
N LYS A 19 10.37 -14.47 -0.06
CA LYS A 19 10.75 -13.66 -1.23
C LYS A 19 9.71 -13.69 -2.35
N ARG A 20 9.50 -12.54 -2.97
CA ARG A 20 8.66 -12.39 -4.16
C ARG A 20 9.25 -13.16 -5.33
N THR A 21 8.37 -13.69 -6.16
CA THR A 21 8.72 -14.38 -7.41
C THR A 21 8.56 -13.50 -8.65
N TYR A 22 8.02 -12.28 -8.47
CA TYR A 22 7.83 -11.28 -9.52
C TYR A 22 8.46 -9.94 -9.10
N ALA A 23 8.81 -9.12 -10.09
CA ALA A 23 9.20 -7.74 -9.86
C ALA A 23 8.04 -6.93 -9.27
N ILE A 24 8.36 -5.93 -8.45
CA ILE A 24 7.38 -4.99 -7.92
C ILE A 24 7.01 -3.99 -9.02
N ASP A 25 5.73 -3.97 -9.36
CA ASP A 25 5.14 -3.05 -10.33
C ASP A 25 3.73 -2.58 -9.91
N ARG A 26 3.35 -2.84 -8.65
CA ARG A 26 2.07 -2.41 -8.08
C ARG A 26 2.25 -1.82 -6.69
N ILE A 27 1.35 -0.91 -6.33
CA ILE A 27 1.13 -0.44 -4.96
C ILE A 27 -0.35 -0.64 -4.65
N THR A 28 -0.64 -1.23 -3.48
CA THR A 28 -2.02 -1.43 -3.02
C THR A 28 -2.21 -0.75 -1.66
N PRO A 29 -2.76 0.47 -1.61
CA PRO A 29 -3.11 1.11 -0.36
C PRO A 29 -4.42 0.54 0.20
N HIS A 30 -4.47 0.41 1.53
CA HIS A 30 -5.60 -0.09 2.31
C HIS A 30 -5.99 0.89 3.40
N ALA A 31 -7.21 0.77 3.91
CA ALA A 31 -7.66 1.41 5.14
C ALA A 31 -7.69 0.36 6.26
N VAL A 32 -6.97 0.61 7.36
CA VAL A 32 -6.91 -0.32 8.50
C VAL A 32 -8.17 -0.28 9.36
N VAL A 33 -9.06 0.68 9.10
CA VAL A 33 -10.32 0.88 9.82
C VAL A 33 -10.06 1.14 11.32
N GLY A 34 -9.37 2.26 11.58
CA GLY A 34 -9.04 2.76 12.91
C GLY A 34 -7.99 3.85 12.84
N GLN A 35 -8.12 4.87 13.68
CA GLN A 35 -7.12 5.95 13.85
C GLN A 35 -5.99 5.45 14.77
N LEU A 36 -5.27 4.42 14.30
CA LEU A 36 -4.26 3.70 15.06
C LEU A 36 -2.86 4.30 14.88
N CYS A 37 -2.00 4.15 15.87
CA CYS A 37 -0.56 4.41 15.73
C CYS A 37 0.15 3.24 15.02
N VAL A 38 1.36 3.47 14.51
CA VAL A 38 2.13 2.45 13.77
C VAL A 38 2.37 1.18 14.59
N GLU A 39 2.61 1.33 15.90
CA GLU A 39 2.84 0.22 16.82
C GLU A 39 1.61 -0.69 16.89
N SER A 40 0.43 -0.09 17.00
CA SER A 40 -0.85 -0.81 17.04
C SER A 40 -1.14 -1.53 15.73
N ILE A 41 -0.90 -0.87 14.58
CA ILE A 41 -1.11 -1.49 13.27
C ILE A 41 -0.16 -2.68 13.09
N CYS A 42 1.14 -2.51 13.37
CA CYS A 42 2.10 -3.62 13.28
C CYS A 42 1.73 -4.78 14.22
N ASN A 43 1.27 -4.47 15.44
CA ASN A 43 0.86 -5.48 16.41
C ASN A 43 -0.36 -6.30 15.92
N CYS A 44 -1.28 -5.72 15.15
CA CYS A 44 -2.40 -6.44 14.55
C CYS A 44 -1.95 -7.63 13.69
N PHE A 45 -0.74 -7.60 13.15
CA PHE A 45 -0.22 -8.59 12.22
C PHE A 45 0.82 -9.54 12.83
N LYS A 46 1.11 -9.44 14.14
CA LYS A 46 2.10 -10.32 14.81
C LYS A 46 1.58 -11.71 15.09
N ASP A 47 0.28 -11.87 15.31
CA ASP A 47 -0.30 -13.18 15.52
C ASP A 47 -0.39 -13.97 14.22
N ARG A 48 0.16 -15.19 14.21
CA ARG A 48 0.07 -16.12 13.07
C ARG A 48 -1.36 -16.48 12.69
N SER A 49 -2.26 -16.53 13.66
CA SER A 49 -3.67 -16.85 13.43
C SER A 49 -4.39 -15.77 12.62
N ARG A 50 -3.86 -14.54 12.58
CA ARG A 50 -4.40 -13.43 11.80
C ARG A 50 -4.42 -13.73 10.30
N GLN A 51 -3.45 -14.53 9.80
CA GLN A 51 -3.32 -14.89 8.38
C GLN A 51 -3.39 -13.68 7.42
N ALA A 52 -2.90 -12.52 7.89
CA ALA A 52 -2.87 -11.28 7.15
C ALA A 52 -1.64 -10.45 7.56
N SER A 53 -1.18 -9.59 6.66
CA SER A 53 -0.10 -8.62 6.89
C SER A 53 -0.07 -7.59 5.77
N CYS A 54 0.73 -6.53 5.98
CA CYS A 54 1.10 -5.55 4.95
C CYS A 54 2.61 -5.38 4.91
N ASN A 55 3.16 -4.76 3.86
CA ASN A 55 4.57 -4.39 3.84
C ASN A 55 4.80 -3.18 4.75
N TYR A 56 4.07 -2.12 4.54
CA TYR A 56 4.15 -0.89 5.33
C TYR A 56 2.81 -0.57 5.97
N CYS A 57 2.86 0.22 7.03
CA CYS A 57 1.68 0.88 7.58
C CYS A 57 1.97 2.35 7.84
N ILE A 58 0.91 3.16 7.88
CA ILE A 58 0.98 4.59 8.18
C ILE A 58 0.03 4.86 9.35
N GLY A 59 0.60 5.31 10.46
CA GLY A 59 -0.14 5.67 11.67
C GLY A 59 -0.91 6.98 11.51
N SER A 60 -1.84 7.23 12.42
CA SER A 60 -2.70 8.42 12.41
C SER A 60 -1.95 9.76 12.58
N ASP A 61 -0.68 9.70 12.93
CA ASP A 61 0.25 10.82 13.04
C ASP A 61 1.19 10.96 11.81
N GLY A 62 0.99 10.13 10.78
CA GLY A 62 1.80 10.11 9.56
C GLY A 62 3.12 9.34 9.67
N ARG A 63 3.46 8.76 10.84
CA ARG A 63 4.63 7.88 10.96
C ARG A 63 4.46 6.62 10.12
N ILE A 64 5.58 6.14 9.55
CA ILE A 64 5.59 4.95 8.69
C ILE A 64 6.22 3.78 9.44
N GLY A 65 5.52 2.66 9.45
CA GLY A 65 5.97 1.40 10.02
C GLY A 65 6.28 0.36 8.96
N LEU A 66 7.23 -0.54 9.27
CA LEU A 66 7.56 -1.72 8.48
C LEU A 66 6.99 -2.97 9.17
N CYS A 67 6.09 -3.68 8.48
CA CYS A 67 5.47 -4.91 8.97
C CYS A 67 6.03 -6.16 8.27
N VAL A 68 6.32 -6.08 6.97
CA VAL A 68 6.96 -7.14 6.20
C VAL A 68 7.97 -6.51 5.26
N ASP A 69 9.18 -7.06 5.21
CA ASP A 69 10.21 -6.58 4.27
C ASP A 69 9.66 -6.46 2.86
N GLU A 70 9.97 -5.35 2.16
CA GLU A 70 9.45 -5.08 0.82
C GLU A 70 9.79 -6.18 -0.19
N GLN A 71 10.94 -6.84 -0.03
CA GLN A 71 11.31 -7.99 -0.85
C GLN A 71 10.44 -9.24 -0.65
N ASN A 72 9.64 -9.29 0.41
CA ASN A 72 8.79 -10.41 0.75
C ASN A 72 7.32 -10.12 0.39
N ARG A 73 6.59 -11.18 0.01
CA ARG A 73 5.15 -11.10 -0.26
C ARG A 73 4.37 -11.06 1.04
N SER A 74 3.72 -9.94 1.34
CA SER A 74 2.70 -9.82 2.39
C SER A 74 1.41 -10.56 2.03
N TRP A 75 0.48 -10.68 2.97
CA TRP A 75 -0.85 -11.26 2.76
C TRP A 75 -1.91 -10.19 3.02
N CYS A 76 -2.21 -9.35 2.04
CA CYS A 76 -2.99 -8.13 2.25
C CYS A 76 -4.23 -8.01 1.36
N SER A 77 -4.08 -8.23 0.05
CA SER A 77 -5.14 -7.92 -0.91
C SER A 77 -6.13 -9.06 -1.17
N SER A 78 -6.00 -10.20 -0.49
CA SER A 78 -6.75 -11.43 -0.79
C SER A 78 -6.46 -12.02 -2.18
N SER A 79 -5.43 -11.54 -2.85
CA SER A 79 -4.95 -12.03 -4.15
C SER A 79 -3.46 -12.32 -4.08
N ARG A 80 -3.11 -13.61 -4.19
CA ARG A 80 -1.71 -14.02 -4.23
C ARG A 80 -0.94 -13.33 -5.36
N ASP A 81 -1.53 -13.25 -6.54
CA ASP A 81 -0.88 -12.71 -7.73
C ASP A 81 -0.68 -11.19 -7.62
N ASN A 82 -1.65 -10.48 -7.04
CA ASN A 82 -1.47 -9.07 -6.74
C ASN A 82 -0.39 -8.86 -5.67
N ASP A 83 -0.46 -9.58 -4.55
CA ASP A 83 0.49 -9.43 -3.44
C ASP A 83 1.93 -9.83 -3.83
N GLN A 84 2.13 -10.68 -4.81
CA GLN A 84 3.46 -10.98 -5.37
C GLN A 84 4.09 -9.77 -6.08
N ARG A 85 3.27 -8.91 -6.67
CA ARG A 85 3.68 -7.76 -7.47
C ARG A 85 3.53 -6.43 -6.71
N ALA A 86 2.69 -6.40 -5.67
CA ALA A 86 2.32 -5.17 -4.97
C ALA A 86 3.10 -4.95 -3.68
N VAL A 87 3.56 -3.72 -3.46
CA VAL A 87 3.84 -3.21 -2.11
C VAL A 87 2.51 -2.79 -1.50
N THR A 88 2.16 -3.39 -0.37
CA THR A 88 0.88 -3.15 0.32
C THR A 88 1.07 -2.21 1.51
N ILE A 89 0.15 -1.26 1.69
CA ILE A 89 0.27 -0.19 2.69
C ILE A 89 -1.06 -0.09 3.45
N GLU A 90 -1.06 -0.36 4.74
CA GLU A 90 -2.22 -0.16 5.61
C GLU A 90 -2.19 1.24 6.22
N CYS A 91 -3.21 2.06 5.94
CA CYS A 91 -3.30 3.44 6.37
C CYS A 91 -4.32 3.60 7.50
N ALA A 92 -3.96 4.34 8.55
CA ALA A 92 -4.90 4.75 9.58
C ALA A 92 -6.07 5.54 8.96
N SER A 93 -7.29 5.21 9.37
CA SER A 93 -8.52 5.79 8.79
C SER A 93 -9.65 5.80 9.83
N ASP A 94 -10.75 6.44 9.50
CA ASP A 94 -11.95 6.37 10.31
C ASP A 94 -12.52 4.95 10.40
N LEU A 95 -13.35 4.69 11.42
CA LEU A 95 -13.96 3.40 11.69
C LEU A 95 -15.09 3.04 10.73
N THR A 96 -15.69 4.04 10.09
CA THR A 96 -16.85 3.88 9.22
C THR A 96 -16.58 4.43 7.82
N GLU A 97 -17.29 3.92 6.82
CA GLU A 97 -17.26 4.52 5.47
C GLU A 97 -17.56 6.04 5.57
N PRO A 98 -16.82 6.85 4.84
CA PRO A 98 -15.94 6.51 3.71
C PRO A 98 -14.49 6.13 4.10
N TYR A 99 -14.18 5.83 5.36
CA TYR A 99 -12.86 5.55 5.92
C TYR A 99 -11.87 6.69 5.66
N ALA A 100 -12.27 7.91 6.03
CA ALA A 100 -11.45 9.10 5.82
C ALA A 100 -10.10 8.99 6.54
N MET A 101 -9.07 9.49 5.89
CA MET A 101 -7.72 9.57 6.43
C MET A 101 -7.40 11.00 6.83
N LYS A 102 -6.60 11.17 7.89
CA LYS A 102 -6.07 12.48 8.27
C LYS A 102 -5.09 13.01 7.22
N PRO A 103 -4.91 14.34 7.12
CA PRO A 103 -3.98 14.94 6.17
C PRO A 103 -2.55 14.38 6.29
N GLU A 104 -2.09 14.13 7.52
CA GLU A 104 -0.75 13.57 7.81
C GLU A 104 -0.59 12.17 7.23
N VAL A 105 -1.64 11.34 7.30
CA VAL A 105 -1.66 9.99 6.75
C VAL A 105 -1.60 10.03 5.23
N TYR A 106 -2.40 10.90 4.61
CA TYR A 106 -2.44 11.04 3.16
C TYR A 106 -1.13 11.60 2.60
N SER A 107 -0.55 12.61 3.25
CA SER A 107 0.76 13.15 2.88
C SER A 107 1.85 12.09 2.97
N ALA A 108 1.89 11.31 4.06
CA ALA A 108 2.86 10.23 4.23
C ALA A 108 2.66 9.11 3.18
N LEU A 109 1.41 8.84 2.76
CA LEU A 109 1.12 7.87 1.70
C LEU A 109 1.71 8.33 0.36
N ILE A 110 1.57 9.62 0.01
CA ILE A 110 2.17 10.20 -1.20
C ILE A 110 3.69 10.05 -1.16
N ASP A 111 4.32 10.42 -0.04
CA ASP A 111 5.77 10.35 0.12
C ASP A 111 6.29 8.92 0.02
N LEU A 112 5.61 7.96 0.67
CA LEU A 112 5.97 6.56 0.63
C LEU A 112 5.78 5.96 -0.77
N CYS A 113 4.70 6.28 -1.48
CA CYS A 113 4.49 5.84 -2.86
C CYS A 113 5.59 6.36 -3.80
N ALA A 114 5.98 7.62 -3.68
CA ALA A 114 7.07 8.20 -4.47
C ALA A 114 8.42 7.52 -4.15
N ASP A 115 8.71 7.24 -2.88
CA ASP A 115 9.91 6.52 -2.46
C ASP A 115 9.93 5.08 -2.99
N ILE A 116 8.82 4.35 -2.90
CA ILE A 116 8.68 3.01 -3.46
C ILE A 116 8.92 3.03 -4.97
N CYS A 117 8.31 3.97 -5.70
CA CYS A 117 8.52 4.11 -7.15
C CYS A 117 10.01 4.29 -7.48
N ARG A 118 10.69 5.28 -6.85
CA ARG A 118 12.12 5.55 -7.09
C ARG A 118 13.01 4.34 -6.83
N ARG A 119 12.81 3.65 -5.68
CA ARG A 119 13.63 2.49 -5.29
C ARG A 119 13.42 1.29 -6.21
N ASN A 120 12.27 1.19 -6.86
CA ASN A 120 11.96 0.14 -7.83
C ASN A 120 12.18 0.57 -9.29
N GLY A 121 12.87 1.70 -9.54
CA GLY A 121 13.18 2.19 -10.87
C GLY A 121 11.95 2.66 -11.67
N LYS A 122 10.86 3.03 -10.95
CA LYS A 122 9.62 3.47 -11.58
C LYS A 122 9.57 4.99 -11.65
N ARG A 123 9.22 5.50 -12.82
CA ARG A 123 9.17 6.93 -13.11
C ARG A 123 7.75 7.49 -13.07
N LYS A 124 6.75 6.62 -13.11
CA LYS A 124 5.34 7.02 -13.17
C LYS A 124 4.47 6.10 -12.33
N LEU A 125 3.57 6.68 -11.54
CA LEU A 125 2.48 5.99 -10.88
C LEU A 125 1.21 6.14 -11.72
N VAL A 126 0.54 5.02 -12.03
CA VAL A 126 -0.64 4.95 -12.90
C VAL A 126 -1.86 4.58 -12.06
N TRP A 127 -2.95 5.31 -12.22
CA TRP A 127 -4.26 4.96 -11.73
C TRP A 127 -5.25 4.78 -12.88
N ILE A 128 -5.92 3.64 -12.91
CA ILE A 128 -7.00 3.33 -13.85
C ILE A 128 -8.21 2.93 -13.00
N ALA A 129 -9.24 3.76 -12.98
CA ALA A 129 -10.39 3.58 -12.09
C ALA A 129 -11.24 2.34 -12.46
N ASP A 130 -11.25 1.96 -13.72
CA ASP A 130 -11.94 0.77 -14.19
C ASP A 130 -11.14 -0.49 -13.87
N ARG A 131 -11.75 -1.40 -13.10
CA ARG A 131 -11.11 -2.65 -12.63
C ARG A 131 -10.62 -3.54 -13.78
N GLU A 132 -11.44 -3.73 -14.81
CA GLU A 132 -11.11 -4.68 -15.90
C GLU A 132 -9.96 -4.11 -16.74
N LYS A 133 -10.02 -2.83 -17.05
CA LYS A 133 -8.94 -2.12 -17.76
C LYS A 133 -7.66 -2.13 -16.94
N ALA A 134 -7.73 -1.87 -15.62
CA ALA A 134 -6.55 -1.87 -14.76
C ALA A 134 -5.91 -3.26 -14.66
N LEU A 135 -6.70 -4.33 -14.50
CA LEU A 135 -6.17 -5.67 -14.36
C LEU A 135 -5.65 -6.27 -15.68
N SER A 136 -6.14 -5.78 -16.82
CA SER A 136 -5.63 -6.13 -18.15
C SER A 136 -4.52 -5.20 -18.65
N TYR A 137 -4.23 -4.12 -17.92
CA TYR A 137 -3.20 -3.15 -18.31
C TYR A 137 -1.80 -3.77 -18.26
N GLU A 138 -1.08 -3.69 -19.36
CA GLU A 138 0.33 -4.08 -19.43
C GLU A 138 1.20 -2.97 -18.84
N VAL A 139 1.60 -3.15 -17.57
CA VAL A 139 2.41 -2.18 -16.84
C VAL A 139 3.80 -2.10 -17.48
N LYS A 140 4.18 -0.91 -17.96
CA LYS A 140 5.48 -0.70 -18.59
C LYS A 140 6.62 -0.82 -17.56
N PRO A 141 7.86 -1.08 -18.00
CA PRO A 141 9.00 -1.29 -17.09
C PRO A 141 9.25 -0.12 -16.13
N ASP A 142 8.94 1.11 -16.54
CA ASP A 142 9.13 2.34 -15.76
C ASP A 142 7.83 2.83 -15.06
N GLU A 143 6.76 2.05 -15.12
CA GLU A 143 5.49 2.37 -14.49
C GLU A 143 5.23 1.52 -13.23
N MET A 144 4.46 2.08 -12.31
CA MET A 144 3.88 1.43 -11.12
C MET A 144 2.37 1.60 -11.19
N LEU A 145 1.61 0.52 -11.01
CA LEU A 145 0.14 0.54 -11.07
C LEU A 145 -0.46 0.57 -9.67
N LEU A 146 -1.40 1.47 -9.41
CA LEU A 146 -2.25 1.40 -8.23
C LEU A 146 -3.33 0.33 -8.40
N THR A 147 -3.48 -0.50 -7.39
CA THR A 147 -4.57 -1.48 -7.27
C THR A 147 -5.26 -1.35 -5.93
N VAL A 148 -6.45 -1.89 -5.77
CA VAL A 148 -7.23 -1.77 -4.53
C VAL A 148 -7.84 -3.11 -4.11
N HIS A 149 -7.95 -3.33 -2.79
CA HIS A 149 -8.41 -4.59 -2.21
C HIS A 149 -9.80 -5.01 -2.72
N ARG A 150 -10.73 -4.06 -2.88
CA ARG A 150 -12.10 -4.35 -3.35
C ARG A 150 -12.18 -4.96 -4.74
N TRP A 151 -11.09 -4.91 -5.51
CA TRP A 151 -11.04 -5.59 -6.82
C TRP A 151 -10.82 -7.09 -6.71
N PHE A 152 -10.29 -7.57 -5.60
CA PHE A 152 -9.88 -8.97 -5.40
C PHE A 152 -10.76 -9.72 -4.39
N ALA A 153 -11.53 -9.01 -3.57
CA ALA A 153 -12.42 -9.60 -2.58
C ALA A 153 -13.65 -8.70 -2.37
N LYS A 154 -14.74 -9.29 -1.85
CA LYS A 154 -15.94 -8.54 -1.44
C LYS A 154 -15.64 -7.73 -0.16
N LYS A 155 -14.95 -6.61 -0.32
CA LYS A 155 -14.52 -5.70 0.73
C LYS A 155 -14.80 -4.25 0.32
N SER A 156 -15.03 -3.36 1.31
CA SER A 156 -15.12 -1.92 1.10
C SER A 156 -13.76 -1.22 1.02
N CYS A 157 -12.69 -1.85 1.55
CA CYS A 157 -11.32 -1.32 1.55
C CYS A 157 -10.86 -0.95 0.13
N PRO A 158 -10.21 0.22 -0.05
CA PRO A 158 -9.72 1.17 0.96
C PRO A 158 -10.73 2.25 1.38
N GLY A 159 -12.03 2.11 1.08
CA GLY A 159 -13.06 3.09 1.33
C GLY A 159 -13.20 4.11 0.20
N ASN A 160 -14.39 4.71 0.14
CA ASN A 160 -14.68 5.66 -0.95
C ASN A 160 -13.85 6.93 -0.84
N TRP A 161 -13.48 7.35 0.38
CA TRP A 161 -12.64 8.53 0.57
C TRP A 161 -11.31 8.44 -0.19
N LEU A 162 -10.62 7.30 -0.11
CA LEU A 162 -9.35 7.12 -0.83
C LEU A 162 -9.57 6.81 -2.32
N ILE A 163 -10.60 6.05 -2.67
CA ILE A 163 -10.94 5.74 -4.09
C ILE A 163 -11.08 7.03 -4.90
N GLU A 164 -11.82 8.00 -4.38
CA GLU A 164 -12.04 9.29 -5.04
C GLU A 164 -10.77 10.13 -5.19
N ARG A 165 -9.73 9.81 -4.40
CA ARG A 165 -8.45 10.54 -4.36
C ARG A 165 -7.30 9.82 -5.05
N LEU A 166 -7.48 8.58 -5.52
CA LEU A 166 -6.37 7.83 -6.13
C LEU A 166 -5.83 8.48 -7.41
N GLY A 167 -6.66 9.18 -8.18
CA GLY A 167 -6.21 9.98 -9.31
C GLY A 167 -5.29 11.12 -8.86
N SER A 168 -5.75 11.94 -7.92
CA SER A 168 -4.95 13.03 -7.34
C SER A 168 -3.67 12.52 -6.66
N LEU A 169 -3.76 11.39 -5.95
CA LEU A 169 -2.60 10.74 -5.34
C LEU A 169 -1.56 10.37 -6.41
N ALA A 170 -2.00 9.79 -7.54
CA ALA A 170 -1.09 9.46 -8.63
C ALA A 170 -0.44 10.72 -9.23
N ASP A 171 -1.22 11.80 -9.42
CA ASP A 171 -0.71 13.08 -9.94
C ASP A 171 0.30 13.71 -8.99
N GLU A 172 0.03 13.73 -7.68
CA GLU A 172 0.94 14.28 -6.67
C GLU A 172 2.24 13.46 -6.56
N VAL A 173 2.15 12.13 -6.63
CA VAL A 173 3.32 11.24 -6.68
C VAL A 173 4.13 11.50 -7.96
N ASN A 174 3.47 11.63 -9.11
CA ASN A 174 4.12 11.90 -10.39
C ASN A 174 4.83 13.26 -10.38
N GLY A 175 4.23 14.29 -9.79
CA GLY A 175 4.89 15.57 -9.56
C GLY A 175 6.18 15.43 -8.73
N LYS A 176 6.18 14.58 -7.68
CA LYS A 176 7.39 14.26 -6.90
C LYS A 176 8.42 13.43 -7.69
N LEU A 177 8.00 12.67 -8.69
CA LEU A 177 8.87 11.90 -9.58
C LEU A 177 9.44 12.74 -10.73
N GLY A 178 8.89 13.93 -10.97
CA GLY A 178 9.33 14.86 -12.00
C GLY A 178 8.71 14.59 -13.38
N VAL A 179 7.51 14.06 -13.42
CA VAL A 179 6.72 13.78 -14.63
C VAL A 179 5.32 14.35 -14.51
#